data_e6aa5d8e2b28efcb48508f7f034e3d38
#
_entry.id   e6aa5d8e2b28efcb48508f7f034e3d38
#
_cell.length_a   1.000
_cell.length_b   1.000
_cell.length_c   1.000
_cell.angle_alpha   90.00
_cell.angle_beta   90.00
_cell.angle_gamma   90.00
#
_symmetry.space_group_name_H-M   'P 1'
#
loop_
_entity.id
_entity.type
_entity.pdbx_description
1 polymer ?
#
loop_
_entity_poly.entity_id
_entity_poly.type
_entity_poly.pdbx_seq_one_letter_code
_entity_poly.pdbx_strand_id
1 'polypeptide(L)'
;MESLNFDDFDFNFSAELNTEDKSVNVNTELLDHKEKVEELTKITDEKVEEMQEQEKSVQNSSNDVQLIIQKIDNIKNEMNQIIFEREEVINDMILALITGQSVLMLGEPGTGKSHLTYELCSRIDNAKYFQWLLNRTSDPSEILGPFSIKEMENDKFIRVTDGKLPEAQVAFIDEIYKANEPILNTLLPIINEKIFYNDGKPIDIPLISLFAASNELPEEGEGLEALHDRLLFRVYVNYISDTSNKIKLFETYVNNRNNGINNVNNQIKTTISIDEIKTLQEEACKVTITKKVINAFIKLIKALEKNNIIISDRRQNECLKILQASALLNGRKQIATDDFVALTDVLWNDKENIQFVREQINKAANPYEEKLREYTAKFNEVKNDITNTQDVNEKTRKSIEAKGSFETIIRKLNTAINDAPKGNKSIKDLTELRDSIIAYNQQLMKESLGIDLGLGEN
;
A
#
# COMPACT_ATOMS: atom_id res chain seq x y z
N MET A 1 -22.47 -8.69 16.71
CA MET A 1 -23.80 -9.31 16.73
C MET A 1 -23.90 -10.09 18.01
N GLU A 2 -24.35 -9.45 19.06
CA GLU A 2 -24.79 -10.13 20.28
C GLU A 2 -26.31 -10.23 20.19
N SER A 3 -26.79 -11.46 20.22
CA SER A 3 -28.20 -11.79 20.20
C SER A 3 -28.82 -11.42 21.55
N LEU A 4 -29.70 -10.43 21.54
CA LEU A 4 -30.56 -10.13 22.67
C LEU A 4 -31.54 -11.29 22.87
N ASN A 5 -31.39 -11.96 23.99
CA ASN A 5 -32.26 -13.03 24.43
C ASN A 5 -33.51 -12.41 25.06
N PHE A 6 -34.69 -12.72 24.53
CA PHE A 6 -35.96 -12.14 24.93
C PHE A 6 -36.65 -12.92 26.09
N ASP A 7 -35.92 -13.78 26.82
CA ASP A 7 -36.50 -14.68 27.82
C ASP A 7 -36.50 -14.16 29.29
N ASP A 8 -36.17 -12.90 29.55
CA ASP A 8 -36.08 -12.38 30.92
C ASP A 8 -37.21 -11.37 31.29
N PHE A 9 -38.39 -11.51 30.73
CA PHE A 9 -39.57 -10.77 31.27
C PHE A 9 -40.57 -11.73 31.89
N ASP A 10 -40.35 -12.04 33.21
CA ASP A 10 -41.32 -12.68 34.06
C ASP A 10 -42.47 -11.70 34.39
N PHE A 11 -43.62 -11.85 33.75
CA PHE A 11 -44.87 -11.22 34.14
C PHE A 11 -45.58 -12.06 35.21
N ASN A 12 -45.28 -11.76 36.48
CA ASN A 12 -46.11 -12.27 37.58
C ASN A 12 -47.33 -11.35 37.80
N PHE A 13 -48.50 -11.77 37.29
CA PHE A 13 -49.76 -11.09 37.53
C PHE A 13 -50.53 -11.89 38.57
N SER A 14 -50.46 -11.51 39.87
CA SER A 14 -51.37 -11.97 40.89
C SER A 14 -52.51 -10.95 41.02
N ALA A 15 -53.68 -11.27 40.44
CA ALA A 15 -54.87 -10.48 40.58
C ALA A 15 -55.67 -10.95 41.82
N GLU A 16 -55.69 -10.13 42.89
CA GLU A 16 -56.75 -10.21 43.92
C GLU A 16 -57.92 -9.38 43.43
N LEU A 17 -59.02 -10.06 43.16
CA LEU A 17 -60.31 -9.45 42.84
C LEU A 17 -60.97 -8.92 44.10
N ASN A 18 -61.00 -7.58 44.27
CA ASN A 18 -61.96 -6.89 45.11
C ASN A 18 -62.94 -6.14 44.22
N THR A 19 -64.15 -6.63 44.18
CA THR A 19 -65.31 -6.03 43.51
C THR A 19 -65.80 -4.83 44.32
N GLU A 20 -65.69 -3.63 43.80
CA GLU A 20 -66.64 -2.52 43.77
C GLU A 20 -65.94 -1.23 43.29
N ASP A 21 -66.51 -0.61 42.24
CA ASP A 21 -66.19 0.74 41.71
C ASP A 21 -64.84 0.97 40.98
N LYS A 22 -64.63 0.31 39.84
CA LYS A 22 -63.50 0.69 38.94
C LYS A 22 -63.76 0.58 37.43
N SER A 23 -64.98 0.81 36.95
CA SER A 23 -65.26 0.72 35.51
C SER A 23 -64.79 1.96 34.68
N VAL A 24 -64.28 3.02 35.32
CA VAL A 24 -63.86 4.25 34.64
C VAL A 24 -62.32 4.36 34.50
N ASN A 25 -61.53 3.69 35.34
CA ASN A 25 -60.06 3.82 35.34
C ASN A 25 -59.32 2.88 34.40
N VAL A 26 -59.91 1.73 34.05
CA VAL A 26 -59.24 0.70 33.19
C VAL A 26 -59.20 1.15 31.74
N ASN A 27 -60.18 1.95 31.26
CA ASN A 27 -60.18 2.45 29.90
C ASN A 27 -59.16 3.59 29.67
N THR A 28 -58.83 4.37 30.68
CA THR A 28 -57.83 5.45 30.59
C THR A 28 -56.39 4.89 30.62
N GLU A 29 -56.12 3.91 31.44
CA GLU A 29 -54.80 3.24 31.47
C GLU A 29 -54.54 2.42 30.19
N LEU A 30 -55.55 1.78 29.60
CA LEU A 30 -55.45 1.08 28.31
C LEU A 30 -55.23 2.03 27.13
N LEU A 31 -55.77 3.23 27.16
CA LEU A 31 -55.52 4.30 26.16
C LEU A 31 -54.12 4.86 26.29
N ASP A 32 -53.64 5.12 27.50
CA ASP A 32 -52.27 5.61 27.77
C ASP A 32 -51.22 4.56 27.36
N HIS A 33 -51.49 3.26 27.56
CA HIS A 33 -50.60 2.19 27.07
C HIS A 33 -50.62 2.05 25.55
N LYS A 34 -51.75 2.24 24.88
CA LYS A 34 -51.81 2.23 23.41
C LYS A 34 -51.07 3.42 22.81
N GLU A 35 -51.21 4.62 23.33
CA GLU A 35 -50.48 5.82 22.86
C GLU A 35 -48.97 5.64 23.07
N LYS A 36 -48.49 5.10 24.20
CA LYS A 36 -47.08 4.79 24.42
C LYS A 36 -46.53 3.69 23.49
N VAL A 37 -47.33 2.70 23.19
CA VAL A 37 -46.93 1.64 22.24
C VAL A 37 -46.84 2.18 20.81
N GLU A 38 -47.79 3.07 20.40
CA GLU A 38 -47.73 3.72 19.09
C GLU A 38 -46.55 4.70 18.99
N GLU A 39 -46.21 5.42 20.06
CA GLU A 39 -45.06 6.32 20.12
C GLU A 39 -43.74 5.53 20.06
N LEU A 40 -43.62 4.42 20.79
CA LEU A 40 -42.46 3.53 20.74
C LEU A 40 -42.30 2.85 19.36
N THR A 41 -43.42 2.52 18.72
CA THR A 41 -43.38 1.91 17.37
C THR A 41 -42.90 2.94 16.34
N LYS A 42 -43.35 4.21 16.43
CA LYS A 42 -42.86 5.28 15.56
C LYS A 42 -41.38 5.54 15.73
N ILE A 43 -40.86 5.58 16.98
CA ILE A 43 -39.45 5.79 17.27
C ILE A 43 -38.59 4.60 16.74
N THR A 44 -39.14 3.38 16.80
CA THR A 44 -38.42 2.20 16.22
C THR A 44 -38.43 2.23 14.71
N ASP A 45 -39.55 2.61 14.06
CA ASP A 45 -39.64 2.70 12.61
C ASP A 45 -38.71 3.80 12.05
N GLU A 46 -38.68 5.01 12.69
CA GLU A 46 -37.76 6.08 12.32
C GLU A 46 -36.28 5.64 12.46
N LYS A 47 -35.90 4.92 13.53
CA LYS A 47 -34.56 4.42 13.70
C LYS A 47 -34.20 3.31 12.68
N VAL A 48 -35.15 2.48 12.29
CA VAL A 48 -34.96 1.46 11.26
C VAL A 48 -34.78 2.10 9.88
N GLU A 49 -35.55 3.16 9.57
CA GLU A 49 -35.36 3.93 8.33
C GLU A 49 -33.99 4.64 8.31
N GLU A 50 -33.58 5.30 9.41
CA GLU A 50 -32.26 5.91 9.53
C GLU A 50 -31.12 4.88 9.35
N MET A 51 -31.26 3.68 9.94
CA MET A 51 -30.28 2.60 9.78
C MET A 51 -30.25 2.07 8.34
N GLN A 52 -31.39 1.94 7.66
CA GLN A 52 -31.44 1.52 6.27
C GLN A 52 -30.88 2.57 5.30
N GLU A 53 -31.07 3.86 5.57
CA GLU A 53 -30.47 4.95 4.81
C GLU A 53 -28.94 5.00 5.03
N GLN A 54 -28.49 4.78 6.27
CA GLN A 54 -27.05 4.66 6.57
C GLN A 54 -26.41 3.45 5.88
N GLU A 55 -27.06 2.29 5.90
CA GLU A 55 -26.57 1.10 5.20
C GLU A 55 -26.51 1.30 3.67
N LYS A 56 -27.51 1.95 3.08
CA LYS A 56 -27.51 2.31 1.65
C LYS A 56 -26.42 3.31 1.30
N SER A 57 -26.18 4.30 2.15
CA SER A 57 -25.12 5.30 1.94
C SER A 57 -23.73 4.66 2.03
N VAL A 58 -23.51 3.75 2.98
CA VAL A 58 -22.25 3.00 3.13
C VAL A 58 -22.02 2.03 1.95
N GLN A 59 -23.09 1.44 1.42
CA GLN A 59 -23.00 0.53 0.29
C GLN A 59 -22.72 1.28 -1.02
N ASN A 60 -23.31 2.47 -1.22
CA ASN A 60 -23.03 3.34 -2.35
C ASN A 60 -21.59 3.87 -2.30
N SER A 61 -21.12 4.36 -1.16
CA SER A 61 -19.73 4.82 -0.99
C SER A 61 -18.69 3.71 -1.23
N SER A 62 -18.99 2.47 -0.85
CA SER A 62 -18.11 1.32 -1.10
C SER A 62 -18.03 0.98 -2.60
N ASN A 63 -19.12 1.12 -3.35
CA ASN A 63 -19.14 0.90 -4.79
C ASN A 63 -18.38 2.02 -5.53
N ASP A 64 -18.52 3.27 -5.09
CA ASP A 64 -17.81 4.40 -5.67
C ASP A 64 -16.29 4.25 -5.50
N VAL A 65 -15.82 3.84 -4.33
CA VAL A 65 -14.40 3.57 -4.07
C VAL A 65 -13.86 2.46 -4.97
N GLN A 66 -14.61 1.39 -5.19
CA GLN A 66 -14.20 0.31 -6.10
C GLN A 66 -14.08 0.79 -7.55
N LEU A 67 -14.99 1.65 -8.01
CA LEU A 67 -14.89 2.26 -9.35
C LEU A 67 -13.65 3.15 -9.47
N ILE A 68 -13.30 3.91 -8.44
CA ILE A 68 -12.08 4.71 -8.45
C ILE A 68 -10.83 3.83 -8.48
N ILE A 69 -10.79 2.72 -7.71
CA ILE A 69 -9.69 1.75 -7.76
C ILE A 69 -9.54 1.15 -9.17
N GLN A 70 -10.65 0.81 -9.83
CA GLN A 70 -10.61 0.33 -11.22
C GLN A 70 -10.06 1.39 -12.20
N LYS A 71 -10.39 2.68 -12.00
CA LYS A 71 -9.77 3.77 -12.78
C LYS A 71 -8.26 3.83 -12.58
N ILE A 72 -7.79 3.69 -11.33
CA ILE A 72 -6.34 3.63 -11.02
C ILE A 72 -5.68 2.45 -11.75
N ASP A 73 -6.28 1.27 -11.74
CA ASP A 73 -5.73 0.10 -12.43
C ASP A 73 -5.71 0.30 -13.95
N ASN A 74 -6.72 0.94 -14.52
CA ASN A 74 -6.74 1.31 -15.94
C ASN A 74 -5.62 2.31 -16.25
N ILE A 75 -5.43 3.34 -15.41
CA ILE A 75 -4.33 4.31 -15.55
C ILE A 75 -2.98 3.61 -15.55
N LYS A 76 -2.73 2.69 -14.60
CA LYS A 76 -1.51 1.89 -14.55
C LYS A 76 -1.29 1.10 -15.83
N ASN A 77 -2.31 0.38 -16.27
CA ASN A 77 -2.24 -0.45 -17.48
C ASN A 77 -1.96 0.37 -18.73
N GLU A 78 -2.63 1.51 -18.90
CA GLU A 78 -2.41 2.41 -20.02
C GLU A 78 -1.00 3.04 -19.99
N MET A 79 -0.52 3.45 -18.82
CA MET A 79 0.85 3.96 -18.68
C MET A 79 1.89 2.90 -19.02
N ASN A 80 1.71 1.64 -18.56
CA ASN A 80 2.61 0.53 -18.85
C ASN A 80 2.64 0.13 -20.34
N GLN A 81 1.60 0.47 -21.11
CA GLN A 81 1.60 0.28 -22.58
C GLN A 81 2.45 1.32 -23.32
N ILE A 82 2.65 2.49 -22.73
CA ILE A 82 3.36 3.63 -23.34
C ILE A 82 4.80 3.72 -22.80
N ILE A 83 4.98 3.41 -21.51
CA ILE A 83 6.25 3.58 -20.78
C ILE A 83 6.72 2.20 -20.34
N PHE A 84 7.77 1.69 -20.99
CA PHE A 84 8.25 0.33 -20.80
C PHE A 84 9.21 0.19 -19.62
N GLU A 85 9.15 -0.93 -18.91
CA GLU A 85 10.01 -1.27 -17.76
C GLU A 85 9.94 -0.26 -16.60
N ARG A 86 8.74 0.27 -16.32
CA ARG A 86 8.50 1.27 -15.24
C ARG A 86 7.31 0.91 -14.35
N GLU A 87 6.91 -0.34 -14.32
CA GLU A 87 5.72 -0.79 -13.58
C GLU A 87 5.83 -0.49 -12.09
N GLU A 88 7.00 -0.80 -11.47
CA GLU A 88 7.27 -0.51 -10.06
C GLU A 88 7.20 1.00 -9.80
N VAL A 89 7.87 1.80 -10.65
CA VAL A 89 7.89 3.27 -10.53
C VAL A 89 6.48 3.87 -10.63
N ILE A 90 5.67 3.40 -11.58
CA ILE A 90 4.27 3.86 -11.77
C ILE A 90 3.44 3.52 -10.53
N ASN A 91 3.61 2.33 -9.95
CA ASN A 91 2.92 1.94 -8.71
C ASN A 91 3.31 2.86 -7.55
N ASP A 92 4.59 3.16 -7.37
CA ASP A 92 5.07 4.05 -6.32
C ASP A 92 4.57 5.49 -6.50
N MET A 93 4.54 5.99 -7.74
CA MET A 93 3.98 7.30 -8.06
C MET A 93 2.48 7.39 -7.70
N ILE A 94 1.73 6.34 -7.95
CA ILE A 94 0.30 6.28 -7.58
C ILE A 94 0.13 6.18 -6.06
N LEU A 95 0.92 5.34 -5.39
CA LEU A 95 0.92 5.29 -3.93
C LEU A 95 1.27 6.64 -3.31
N ALA A 96 2.24 7.35 -3.90
CA ALA A 96 2.62 8.70 -3.47
C ALA A 96 1.46 9.70 -3.61
N LEU A 97 0.68 9.66 -4.70
CA LEU A 97 -0.52 10.48 -4.85
C LEU A 97 -1.57 10.20 -3.77
N ILE A 98 -1.84 8.91 -3.50
CA ILE A 98 -2.85 8.51 -2.51
C ILE A 98 -2.39 8.78 -1.08
N THR A 99 -1.09 8.79 -0.81
CA THR A 99 -0.56 9.05 0.54
C THR A 99 -0.10 10.50 0.74
N GLY A 100 -0.16 11.33 -0.32
CA GLY A 100 0.30 12.72 -0.29
C GLY A 100 1.82 12.85 -0.15
N GLN A 101 2.58 11.81 -0.53
CA GLN A 101 4.03 11.72 -0.36
C GLN A 101 4.81 12.18 -1.59
N SER A 102 6.10 12.38 -1.43
CA SER A 102 7.01 12.78 -2.50
C SER A 102 7.83 11.59 -3.01
N VAL A 103 8.16 11.63 -4.31
CA VAL A 103 8.95 10.59 -4.98
C VAL A 103 10.25 11.19 -5.50
N LEU A 104 11.37 10.56 -5.21
CA LEU A 104 12.66 10.84 -5.81
C LEU A 104 12.96 9.80 -6.90
N MET A 105 13.10 10.25 -8.12
CA MET A 105 13.51 9.43 -9.25
C MET A 105 15.01 9.62 -9.50
N LEU A 106 15.79 8.58 -9.26
CA LEU A 106 17.22 8.51 -9.49
C LEU A 106 17.51 7.84 -10.82
N GLY A 107 18.51 8.29 -11.55
CA GLY A 107 18.95 7.63 -12.78
C GLY A 107 19.53 8.59 -13.81
N GLU A 108 20.20 7.99 -14.79
CA GLU A 108 20.90 8.70 -15.85
C GLU A 108 19.99 9.65 -16.65
N PRO A 109 20.57 10.70 -17.27
CA PRO A 109 19.84 11.56 -18.17
C PRO A 109 19.19 10.77 -19.32
N GLY A 110 17.99 11.19 -19.74
CA GLY A 110 17.30 10.56 -20.87
C GLY A 110 16.56 9.26 -20.54
N THR A 111 16.42 8.89 -19.27
CA THR A 111 15.64 7.71 -18.85
C THR A 111 14.12 7.93 -18.79
N GLY A 112 13.66 9.15 -19.08
CA GLY A 112 12.22 9.47 -19.18
C GLY A 112 11.55 9.92 -17.87
N LYS A 113 12.32 10.35 -16.84
CA LYS A 113 11.81 10.79 -15.53
C LYS A 113 10.72 11.87 -15.65
N SER A 114 11.00 12.94 -16.40
CA SER A 114 10.02 14.03 -16.62
C SER A 114 8.79 13.58 -17.40
N HIS A 115 8.98 12.66 -18.37
CA HIS A 115 7.88 12.12 -19.16
C HIS A 115 6.92 11.28 -18.32
N LEU A 116 7.44 10.46 -17.40
CA LEU A 116 6.65 9.71 -16.42
C LEU A 116 5.73 10.62 -15.61
N THR A 117 6.28 11.69 -15.05
CA THR A 117 5.50 12.62 -14.23
C THR A 117 4.47 13.38 -15.04
N TYR A 118 4.85 13.85 -16.23
CA TYR A 118 3.92 14.52 -17.14
C TYR A 118 2.76 13.60 -17.56
N GLU A 119 3.05 12.35 -17.91
CA GLU A 119 2.03 11.38 -18.32
C GLU A 119 1.05 11.07 -17.17
N LEU A 120 1.54 10.91 -15.94
CA LEU A 120 0.68 10.72 -14.78
C LEU A 120 -0.18 11.97 -14.51
N CYS A 121 0.43 13.16 -14.53
CA CYS A 121 -0.29 14.42 -14.28
C CYS A 121 -1.37 14.68 -15.34
N SER A 122 -1.12 14.34 -16.63
CA SER A 122 -2.09 14.48 -17.70
C SER A 122 -3.35 13.63 -17.53
N ARG A 123 -3.36 12.70 -16.56
CA ARG A 123 -4.48 11.84 -16.18
C ARG A 123 -5.23 12.32 -14.93
N ILE A 124 -4.81 13.47 -14.37
CA ILE A 124 -5.51 14.08 -13.23
C ILE A 124 -6.29 15.28 -13.74
N ASP A 125 -7.60 15.16 -13.70
CA ASP A 125 -8.51 16.20 -14.25
C ASP A 125 -8.32 17.53 -13.51
N ASN A 126 -8.12 18.60 -14.27
CA ASN A 126 -7.96 19.98 -13.82
C ASN A 126 -6.78 20.21 -12.84
N ALA A 127 -5.80 19.29 -12.79
CA ALA A 127 -4.61 19.49 -11.97
C ALA A 127 -3.69 20.54 -12.60
N LYS A 128 -3.29 21.52 -11.80
CA LYS A 128 -2.19 22.45 -12.16
C LYS A 128 -0.87 21.72 -11.97
N TYR A 129 -0.10 21.62 -13.03
CA TYR A 129 1.22 21.00 -13.04
C TYR A 129 2.29 22.08 -13.05
N PHE A 130 3.26 21.95 -12.14
CA PHE A 130 4.46 22.79 -12.10
C PHE A 130 5.68 21.95 -12.40
N GLN A 131 6.56 22.46 -13.29
CA GLN A 131 7.83 21.79 -13.60
C GLN A 131 8.96 22.80 -13.59
N TRP A 132 10.09 22.44 -12.97
CA TRP A 132 11.28 23.28 -12.92
C TRP A 132 12.55 22.44 -12.90
N LEU A 133 13.61 22.96 -13.55
CA LEU A 133 14.97 22.41 -13.51
C LEU A 133 15.81 23.27 -12.58
N LEU A 134 16.30 22.71 -11.50
CA LEU A 134 17.18 23.41 -10.57
C LEU A 134 18.64 23.42 -11.03
N ASN A 135 19.32 24.48 -10.63
CA ASN A 135 20.76 24.61 -10.71
C ASN A 135 21.27 25.33 -9.47
N ARG A 136 22.59 25.35 -9.25
CA ARG A 136 23.21 25.98 -8.06
C ARG A 136 22.97 27.50 -7.94
N THR A 137 22.58 28.17 -9.02
CA THR A 137 22.30 29.62 -9.08
C THR A 137 20.81 29.93 -9.17
N SER A 138 19.94 28.91 -9.11
CA SER A 138 18.48 29.12 -9.13
C SER A 138 18.03 30.00 -7.97
N ASP A 139 17.08 30.89 -8.26
CA ASP A 139 16.52 31.82 -7.28
C ASP A 139 15.14 31.34 -6.79
N PRO A 140 14.80 31.51 -5.51
CA PRO A 140 13.46 31.16 -5.00
C PRO A 140 12.30 31.76 -5.79
N SER A 141 12.47 32.91 -6.45
CA SER A 141 11.46 33.55 -7.29
C SER A 141 11.08 32.70 -8.52
N GLU A 142 11.98 31.86 -9.00
CA GLU A 142 11.73 30.98 -10.14
C GLU A 142 10.64 29.93 -9.77
N ILE A 143 10.64 29.47 -8.53
CA ILE A 143 9.75 28.43 -8.01
C ILE A 143 8.51 29.04 -7.35
N LEU A 144 8.69 30.09 -6.54
CA LEU A 144 7.65 30.67 -5.70
C LEU A 144 6.96 31.89 -6.33
N GLY A 145 7.57 32.45 -7.37
CA GLY A 145 7.14 33.70 -8.00
C GLY A 145 7.87 34.95 -7.47
N PRO A 146 7.94 36.00 -8.29
CA PRO A 146 8.58 37.27 -7.93
C PRO A 146 7.78 38.02 -6.88
N PHE A 147 8.42 38.95 -6.17
CA PHE A 147 7.71 39.89 -5.31
C PHE A 147 6.88 40.88 -6.14
N SER A 148 5.68 41.18 -5.66
CA SER A 148 4.80 42.19 -6.26
C SER A 148 5.35 43.58 -6.02
N ILE A 149 5.72 44.30 -7.08
CA ILE A 149 6.20 45.68 -7.00
C ILE A 149 5.15 46.57 -6.34
N LYS A 150 3.87 46.36 -6.67
CA LYS A 150 2.75 47.14 -6.12
C LYS A 150 2.57 46.94 -4.61
N GLU A 151 2.79 45.74 -4.11
CA GLU A 151 2.70 45.49 -2.67
C GLU A 151 3.95 45.96 -1.92
N MET A 152 5.13 45.94 -2.57
CA MET A 152 6.34 46.50 -1.99
C MET A 152 6.26 48.03 -1.78
N GLU A 153 5.48 48.74 -2.59
CA GLU A 153 5.20 50.17 -2.36
C GLU A 153 4.38 50.40 -1.06
N ASN A 154 3.74 49.36 -0.53
CA ASN A 154 3.00 49.36 0.72
C ASN A 154 3.73 48.62 1.87
N ASP A 155 5.04 48.48 1.77
CA ASP A 155 5.92 47.78 2.74
C ASP A 155 5.52 46.30 2.97
N LYS A 156 4.97 45.64 1.94
CA LYS A 156 4.58 44.22 2.00
C LYS A 156 5.41 43.38 1.03
N PHE A 157 5.95 42.25 1.50
CA PHE A 157 6.76 41.34 0.71
C PHE A 157 5.92 40.15 0.19
N ILE A 158 4.90 40.47 -0.61
CA ILE A 158 3.96 39.46 -1.17
C ILE A 158 4.50 38.98 -2.52
N ARG A 159 4.60 37.65 -2.69
CA ARG A 159 4.97 37.03 -3.98
C ARG A 159 3.75 36.82 -4.85
N VAL A 160 3.95 36.96 -6.16
CA VAL A 160 2.94 36.60 -7.18
C VAL A 160 3.11 35.14 -7.53
N THR A 161 2.17 34.29 -7.11
CA THR A 161 2.29 32.83 -7.19
C THR A 161 1.65 32.21 -8.42
N ASP A 162 1.06 33.01 -9.29
CA ASP A 162 0.36 32.52 -10.48
C ASP A 162 1.27 31.65 -11.37
N GLY A 163 0.84 30.40 -11.64
CA GLY A 163 1.60 29.41 -12.39
C GLY A 163 2.88 28.91 -11.70
N LYS A 164 3.02 29.10 -10.40
CA LYS A 164 4.15 28.66 -9.59
C LYS A 164 3.81 27.50 -8.68
N LEU A 165 4.85 26.93 -8.04
CA LEU A 165 4.73 25.77 -7.15
C LEU A 165 3.62 25.90 -6.09
N PRO A 166 3.43 27.06 -5.42
CA PRO A 166 2.37 27.19 -4.42
C PRO A 166 0.94 26.97 -4.92
N GLU A 167 0.71 27.02 -6.24
CA GLU A 167 -0.62 26.79 -6.82
C GLU A 167 -0.80 25.41 -7.47
N ALA A 168 0.27 24.62 -7.51
CA ALA A 168 0.26 23.32 -8.20
C ALA A 168 -0.28 22.19 -7.31
N GLN A 169 -1.08 21.28 -7.90
CA GLN A 169 -1.45 20.01 -7.29
C GLN A 169 -0.39 18.95 -7.48
N VAL A 170 0.33 18.99 -8.59
CA VAL A 170 1.44 18.08 -8.88
C VAL A 170 2.64 18.92 -9.34
N ALA A 171 3.79 18.64 -8.76
CA ALA A 171 5.04 19.32 -9.12
C ALA A 171 6.11 18.31 -9.53
N PHE A 172 6.93 18.70 -10.51
CA PHE A 172 8.15 18.01 -10.89
C PHE A 172 9.34 18.95 -10.77
N ILE A 173 10.31 18.58 -9.95
CA ILE A 173 11.56 19.33 -9.80
C ILE A 173 12.72 18.46 -10.23
N ASP A 174 13.35 18.84 -11.34
CA ASP A 174 14.53 18.15 -11.86
C ASP A 174 15.80 18.69 -11.20
N GLU A 175 16.79 17.81 -11.05
CA GLU A 175 18.07 18.11 -10.40
C GLU A 175 17.92 18.65 -8.97
N ILE A 176 17.04 18.01 -8.18
CA ILE A 176 16.61 18.49 -6.85
C ILE A 176 17.78 18.73 -5.89
N TYR A 177 18.85 17.93 -5.97
CA TYR A 177 20.04 18.07 -5.11
C TYR A 177 21.00 19.19 -5.55
N LYS A 178 20.72 19.87 -6.66
CA LYS A 178 21.40 21.14 -7.02
C LYS A 178 20.75 22.36 -6.36
N ALA A 179 19.73 22.16 -5.53
CA ALA A 179 19.10 23.22 -4.77
C ALA A 179 20.10 23.88 -3.81
N ASN A 180 20.18 25.21 -3.85
CA ASN A 180 20.94 25.99 -2.88
C ASN A 180 20.15 26.12 -1.55
N GLU A 181 20.84 26.58 -0.49
CA GLU A 181 20.25 26.73 0.85
C GLU A 181 18.95 27.58 0.88
N PRO A 182 18.85 28.75 0.19
CA PRO A 182 17.61 29.51 0.11
C PRO A 182 16.42 28.70 -0.47
N ILE A 183 16.65 27.90 -1.51
CA ILE A 183 15.63 27.05 -2.11
C ILE A 183 15.26 25.92 -1.16
N LEU A 184 16.23 25.27 -0.52
CA LEU A 184 15.98 24.21 0.46
C LEU A 184 15.07 24.68 1.59
N ASN A 185 15.37 25.83 2.17
CA ASN A 185 14.59 26.41 3.26
C ASN A 185 13.14 26.72 2.87
N THR A 186 12.88 26.97 1.58
CA THR A 186 11.51 27.19 1.08
C THR A 186 10.81 25.90 0.70
N LEU A 187 11.52 24.89 0.20
CA LEU A 187 10.93 23.60 -0.19
C LEU A 187 10.56 22.72 1.01
N LEU A 188 11.32 22.79 2.10
CA LEU A 188 11.09 21.92 3.26
C LEU A 188 9.68 22.06 3.88
N PRO A 189 9.12 23.27 4.15
CA PRO A 189 7.74 23.41 4.61
C PRO A 189 6.71 22.99 3.55
N ILE A 190 6.98 23.26 2.27
CA ILE A 190 6.11 22.92 1.15
C ILE A 190 5.95 21.40 1.04
N ILE A 191 7.03 20.65 1.11
CA ILE A 191 7.03 19.20 0.99
C ILE A 191 6.34 18.55 2.20
N ASN A 192 6.63 19.04 3.40
CA ASN A 192 6.15 18.43 4.64
C ASN A 192 4.75 18.80 5.05
N GLU A 193 4.57 20.13 5.18
CA GLU A 193 3.43 20.70 5.86
C GLU A 193 2.40 21.19 4.85
N LYS A 194 2.78 21.19 3.55
CA LYS A 194 1.98 21.76 2.46
C LYS A 194 1.68 23.25 2.72
N ILE A 195 2.66 23.95 3.30
CA ILE A 195 2.54 25.36 3.67
C ILE A 195 3.57 26.17 2.89
N PHE A 196 3.13 27.31 2.40
CA PHE A 196 3.96 28.36 1.82
C PHE A 196 3.86 29.64 2.67
N TYR A 197 5.00 30.23 3.00
CA TYR A 197 5.03 31.51 3.74
C TYR A 197 5.07 32.70 2.78
N ASN A 198 4.04 33.53 2.77
CA ASN A 198 3.95 34.74 1.99
C ASN A 198 3.77 35.96 2.91
N ASP A 199 4.68 36.89 2.88
CA ASP A 199 4.72 38.04 3.83
C ASP A 199 4.66 37.60 5.30
N GLY A 200 5.40 36.52 5.64
CA GLY A 200 5.43 35.94 6.99
C GLY A 200 4.15 35.19 7.41
N LYS A 201 3.15 35.08 6.55
CA LYS A 201 1.90 34.38 6.82
C LYS A 201 1.92 32.98 6.21
N PRO A 202 1.56 31.93 6.96
CA PRO A 202 1.41 30.60 6.41
C PRO A 202 0.16 30.54 5.51
N ILE A 203 0.31 29.96 4.32
CA ILE A 203 -0.77 29.73 3.35
C ILE A 203 -0.74 28.26 3.00
N ASP A 204 -1.85 27.56 3.15
CA ASP A 204 -2.02 26.18 2.72
C ASP A 204 -1.97 26.10 1.21
N ILE A 205 -1.19 25.16 0.68
CA ILE A 205 -1.05 24.92 -0.76
C ILE A 205 -1.73 23.62 -1.19
N PRO A 206 -2.28 23.57 -2.41
CA PRO A 206 -3.03 22.41 -2.90
C PRO A 206 -2.12 21.24 -3.33
N LEU A 207 -0.85 21.24 -3.00
CA LEU A 207 0.12 20.26 -3.47
C LEU A 207 -0.22 18.85 -2.92
N ILE A 208 -0.57 17.94 -3.82
CA ILE A 208 -0.80 16.52 -3.51
C ILE A 208 0.55 15.80 -3.40
N SER A 209 1.34 15.80 -4.48
CA SER A 209 2.63 15.11 -4.52
C SER A 209 3.67 15.95 -5.26
N LEU A 210 4.91 15.84 -4.77
CA LEU A 210 6.08 16.37 -5.45
C LEU A 210 6.93 15.20 -5.96
N PHE A 211 7.17 15.21 -7.26
CA PHE A 211 8.12 14.31 -7.92
C PHE A 211 9.43 15.04 -8.12
N ALA A 212 10.50 14.48 -7.63
CA ALA A 212 11.83 15.02 -7.77
C ALA A 212 12.69 14.10 -8.63
N ALA A 213 13.65 14.63 -9.34
CA ALA A 213 14.62 13.82 -10.07
C ALA A 213 16.04 14.27 -9.74
N SER A 214 16.96 13.30 -9.77
CA SER A 214 18.39 13.53 -9.71
C SER A 214 19.14 12.42 -10.44
N ASN A 215 20.35 12.70 -10.87
CA ASN A 215 21.24 11.70 -11.46
C ASN A 215 22.03 10.93 -10.40
N GLU A 216 22.21 11.52 -9.24
CA GLU A 216 23.02 10.99 -8.13
C GLU A 216 22.37 11.28 -6.77
N LEU A 217 22.77 10.53 -5.76
CA LEU A 217 22.42 10.81 -4.36
C LEU A 217 23.27 11.98 -3.83
N PRO A 218 22.79 12.69 -2.80
CA PRO A 218 23.58 13.76 -2.19
C PRO A 218 24.81 13.17 -1.47
N GLU A 219 25.93 13.90 -1.49
CA GLU A 219 27.11 13.54 -0.72
C GLU A 219 26.89 13.90 0.77
N GLU A 220 27.55 13.13 1.66
CA GLU A 220 27.50 13.44 3.10
C GLU A 220 28.09 14.83 3.38
N GLY A 221 27.37 15.63 4.17
CA GLY A 221 27.82 16.98 4.56
C GLY A 221 27.41 18.11 3.60
N GLU A 222 26.65 17.83 2.55
CA GLU A 222 26.10 18.88 1.67
C GLU A 222 24.89 19.62 2.27
N GLY A 223 24.41 19.22 3.46
CA GLY A 223 23.24 19.83 4.12
C GLY A 223 21.90 19.44 3.48
N LEU A 224 21.90 18.41 2.64
CA LEU A 224 20.73 17.93 1.89
C LEU A 224 19.99 16.78 2.61
N GLU A 225 20.51 16.30 3.74
CA GLU A 225 19.99 15.16 4.49
C GLU A 225 18.52 15.37 4.90
N ALA A 226 18.20 16.61 5.30
CA ALA A 226 16.83 16.96 5.68
C ALA A 226 15.85 16.90 4.51
N LEU A 227 16.27 17.28 3.30
CA LEU A 227 15.47 17.13 2.08
C LEU A 227 15.36 15.66 1.69
N HIS A 228 16.49 14.93 1.72
CA HIS A 228 16.55 13.53 1.38
C HIS A 228 15.62 12.66 2.26
N ASP A 229 15.55 12.92 3.57
CA ASP A 229 14.63 12.21 4.49
C ASP A 229 13.14 12.47 4.17
N ARG A 230 12.84 13.61 3.53
CA ARG A 230 11.47 14.01 3.15
C ARG A 230 11.01 13.45 1.80
N LEU A 231 11.94 13.03 0.95
CA LEU A 231 11.65 12.32 -0.28
C LEU A 231 11.49 10.83 0.05
N LEU A 232 10.23 10.45 0.36
CA LEU A 232 9.94 9.17 0.99
C LEU A 232 10.17 8.00 0.05
N PHE A 233 9.56 8.02 -1.15
CA PHE A 233 9.82 7.05 -2.20
C PHE A 233 11.10 7.40 -2.94
N ARG A 234 11.96 6.41 -3.15
CA ARG A 234 13.24 6.56 -3.86
C ARG A 234 13.36 5.45 -4.88
N VAL A 235 13.23 5.79 -6.16
CA VAL A 235 13.16 4.81 -7.24
C VAL A 235 14.30 5.01 -8.23
N TYR A 236 14.88 3.92 -8.70
CA TYR A 236 15.85 3.98 -9.78
C TYR A 236 15.18 3.79 -11.13
N VAL A 237 15.36 4.78 -12.02
CA VAL A 237 14.85 4.76 -13.41
C VAL A 237 16.02 4.45 -14.35
N ASN A 238 16.21 3.17 -14.65
CA ASN A 238 17.31 2.71 -15.50
C ASN A 238 16.96 2.87 -16.99
N TYR A 239 17.93 2.72 -17.89
CA TYR A 239 17.63 2.56 -19.31
C TYR A 239 16.83 1.28 -19.58
N ILE A 240 16.03 1.27 -20.64
CA ILE A 240 15.30 0.07 -21.09
C ILE A 240 16.33 -0.99 -21.44
N SER A 241 16.21 -2.17 -20.86
CA SER A 241 17.16 -3.28 -20.99
C SER A 241 16.69 -4.33 -22.00
N ASP A 242 15.39 -4.63 -22.00
CA ASP A 242 14.80 -5.66 -22.85
C ASP A 242 14.75 -5.23 -24.32
N THR A 243 15.25 -6.10 -25.20
CA THR A 243 15.29 -5.84 -26.65
C THR A 243 13.91 -5.68 -27.26
N SER A 244 12.91 -6.45 -26.80
CA SER A 244 11.55 -6.37 -27.32
C SER A 244 10.90 -5.02 -26.97
N ASN A 245 11.15 -4.49 -25.79
CA ASN A 245 10.66 -3.20 -25.38
C ASN A 245 11.40 -2.05 -26.11
N LYS A 246 12.68 -2.21 -26.43
CA LYS A 246 13.41 -1.26 -27.30
C LYS A 246 12.82 -1.20 -28.70
N ILE A 247 12.47 -2.37 -29.28
CA ILE A 247 11.83 -2.43 -30.61
C ILE A 247 10.49 -1.66 -30.57
N LYS A 248 9.63 -1.96 -29.58
CA LYS A 248 8.34 -1.25 -29.41
C LYS A 248 8.52 0.26 -29.25
N LEU A 249 9.52 0.68 -28.48
CA LEU A 249 9.84 2.11 -28.31
C LEU A 249 10.18 2.76 -29.64
N PHE A 250 11.03 2.13 -30.47
CA PHE A 250 11.42 2.65 -31.78
C PHE A 250 10.24 2.65 -32.76
N GLU A 251 9.44 1.59 -32.79
CA GLU A 251 8.24 1.51 -33.60
C GLU A 251 7.24 2.62 -33.25
N THR A 252 7.01 2.83 -31.95
CA THR A 252 6.16 3.92 -31.46
C THR A 252 6.69 5.28 -31.91
N TYR A 253 8.00 5.51 -31.78
CA TYR A 253 8.63 6.76 -32.22
C TYR A 253 8.48 7.01 -33.71
N VAL A 254 8.71 5.98 -34.55
CA VAL A 254 8.57 6.06 -36.01
C VAL A 254 7.11 6.30 -36.42
N ASN A 255 6.18 5.58 -35.82
CA ASN A 255 4.76 5.71 -36.09
C ASN A 255 4.24 7.12 -35.73
N ASN A 256 4.64 7.65 -34.60
CA ASN A 256 4.30 9.01 -34.17
C ASN A 256 4.82 10.07 -35.14
N ARG A 257 6.03 9.88 -35.67
CA ARG A 257 6.63 10.78 -36.63
C ARG A 257 5.94 10.70 -38.00
N ASN A 258 5.55 9.52 -38.46
CA ASN A 258 4.92 9.30 -39.76
C ASN A 258 3.46 9.79 -39.80
N ASN A 259 2.74 9.64 -38.66
CA ASN A 259 1.32 10.01 -38.58
C ASN A 259 1.08 11.47 -38.19
N GLY A 260 2.14 12.27 -38.01
CA GLY A 260 2.04 13.63 -37.52
C GLY A 260 1.66 13.69 -36.01
N ILE A 261 2.07 14.74 -35.33
CA ILE A 261 1.85 14.92 -33.87
C ILE A 261 0.36 14.86 -33.45
N ASN A 262 -0.58 14.97 -34.41
CA ASN A 262 -2.00 15.07 -34.18
C ASN A 262 -2.72 13.72 -33.93
N ASN A 263 -2.08 12.55 -34.14
CA ASN A 263 -2.76 11.25 -34.02
C ASN A 263 -2.44 10.48 -32.73
N VAL A 264 -1.44 10.90 -31.95
CA VAL A 264 -1.08 10.22 -30.69
C VAL A 264 -2.02 10.61 -29.55
N ASN A 265 -2.69 11.75 -29.65
CA ASN A 265 -3.53 12.31 -28.58
C ASN A 265 -5.02 11.91 -28.63
N ASN A 266 -5.45 11.06 -29.57
CA ASN A 266 -6.85 10.68 -29.70
C ASN A 266 -7.24 9.34 -29.02
N GLN A 267 -6.34 8.69 -28.31
CA GLN A 267 -6.77 7.61 -27.40
C GLN A 267 -7.43 8.25 -26.17
N ILE A 268 -8.67 7.86 -25.92
CA ILE A 268 -9.37 8.24 -24.69
C ILE A 268 -8.52 7.73 -23.53
N LYS A 269 -7.92 8.66 -22.78
CA LYS A 269 -7.15 8.35 -21.58
C LYS A 269 -8.10 8.24 -20.40
N THR A 270 -7.91 7.20 -19.59
CA THR A 270 -8.58 7.15 -18.28
C THR A 270 -8.04 8.26 -17.41
N THR A 271 -8.93 9.05 -16.84
CA THR A 271 -8.59 10.16 -15.94
C THR A 271 -9.20 9.97 -14.55
N ILE A 272 -8.59 10.61 -13.57
CA ILE A 272 -9.06 10.66 -12.19
C ILE A 272 -9.15 12.13 -11.74
N SER A 273 -10.22 12.48 -11.03
CA SER A 273 -10.37 13.83 -10.48
C SER A 273 -9.60 13.99 -9.17
N ILE A 274 -9.31 15.25 -8.80
CA ILE A 274 -8.71 15.59 -7.51
C ILE A 274 -9.58 15.11 -6.34
N ASP A 275 -10.91 15.19 -6.48
CA ASP A 275 -11.83 14.77 -5.43
C ASP A 275 -11.86 13.23 -5.28
N GLU A 276 -11.72 12.48 -6.38
CA GLU A 276 -11.54 11.02 -6.31
C GLU A 276 -10.23 10.65 -5.61
N ILE A 277 -9.14 11.39 -5.86
CA ILE A 277 -7.87 11.17 -5.14
C ILE A 277 -8.05 11.42 -3.64
N LYS A 278 -8.72 12.52 -3.25
CA LYS A 278 -9.03 12.83 -1.84
C LYS A 278 -9.89 11.73 -1.21
N THR A 279 -10.89 11.22 -1.93
CA THR A 279 -11.71 10.10 -1.47
C THR A 279 -10.85 8.87 -1.17
N LEU A 280 -9.88 8.52 -2.04
CA LEU A 280 -8.95 7.42 -1.78
C LEU A 280 -8.04 7.70 -0.57
N GLN A 281 -7.60 8.95 -0.37
CA GLN A 281 -6.80 9.35 0.80
C GLN A 281 -7.58 9.16 2.11
N GLU A 282 -8.84 9.59 2.14
CA GLU A 282 -9.74 9.42 3.28
C GLU A 282 -10.05 7.96 3.57
N GLU A 283 -10.34 7.17 2.54
CA GLU A 283 -10.62 5.73 2.69
C GLU A 283 -9.37 4.93 3.10
N ALA A 284 -8.18 5.31 2.62
CA ALA A 284 -6.94 4.71 3.07
C ALA A 284 -6.73 4.88 4.58
N CYS A 285 -7.06 6.04 5.14
CA CYS A 285 -6.96 6.29 6.58
C CYS A 285 -7.89 5.37 7.42
N LYS A 286 -8.97 4.83 6.84
CA LYS A 286 -9.90 3.91 7.51
C LYS A 286 -9.42 2.46 7.53
N VAL A 287 -8.39 2.12 6.76
CA VAL A 287 -7.81 0.77 6.71
C VAL A 287 -7.14 0.45 8.04
N THR A 288 -7.52 -0.66 8.65
CA THR A 288 -7.08 -1.06 9.98
C THR A 288 -5.78 -1.86 9.95
N ILE A 289 -5.02 -1.82 11.05
CA ILE A 289 -3.80 -2.61 11.24
C ILE A 289 -3.93 -3.52 12.46
N THR A 290 -3.53 -4.79 12.34
CA THR A 290 -3.53 -5.74 13.47
C THR A 290 -2.21 -5.71 14.23
N LYS A 291 -2.25 -6.10 15.53
CA LYS A 291 -1.03 -6.28 16.32
C LYS A 291 -0.03 -7.26 15.67
N LYS A 292 -0.53 -8.26 14.95
CA LYS A 292 0.30 -9.24 14.21
C LYS A 292 1.14 -8.54 13.14
N VAL A 293 0.52 -7.67 12.33
CA VAL A 293 1.19 -6.92 11.27
C VAL A 293 2.15 -5.88 11.86
N ILE A 294 1.75 -5.16 12.92
CA ILE A 294 2.63 -4.23 13.65
C ILE A 294 3.90 -4.95 14.13
N ASN A 295 3.75 -6.12 14.76
CA ASN A 295 4.89 -6.90 15.24
C ASN A 295 5.79 -7.40 14.09
N ALA A 296 5.20 -7.74 12.93
CA ALA A 296 5.97 -8.12 11.75
C ALA A 296 6.76 -6.92 11.18
N PHE A 297 6.15 -5.74 11.13
CA PHE A 297 6.81 -4.50 10.71
C PHE A 297 7.97 -4.12 11.65
N ILE A 298 7.75 -4.17 12.97
CA ILE A 298 8.83 -3.92 13.96
C ILE A 298 9.99 -4.90 13.77
N LYS A 299 9.71 -6.18 13.48
CA LYS A 299 10.76 -7.18 13.22
C LYS A 299 11.54 -6.85 11.93
N LEU A 300 10.86 -6.38 10.88
CA LEU A 300 11.49 -5.92 9.65
C LEU A 300 12.43 -4.75 9.93
N ILE A 301 11.95 -3.69 10.61
CA ILE A 301 12.78 -2.52 10.96
C ILE A 301 14.01 -2.95 11.76
N LYS A 302 13.84 -3.80 12.79
CA LYS A 302 15.00 -4.31 13.59
C LYS A 302 15.98 -5.16 12.77
N ALA A 303 15.51 -5.85 11.73
CA ALA A 303 16.39 -6.60 10.83
C ALA A 303 17.23 -5.66 9.95
N LEU A 304 16.67 -4.52 9.53
CA LEU A 304 17.38 -3.48 8.79
C LEU A 304 18.39 -2.75 9.68
N GLU A 305 17.99 -2.36 10.89
CA GLU A 305 18.88 -1.70 11.88
C GLU A 305 20.13 -2.52 12.20
N LYS A 306 20.02 -3.85 12.30
CA LYS A 306 21.16 -4.76 12.52
C LYS A 306 22.20 -4.70 11.40
N ASN A 307 21.83 -4.21 10.24
CA ASN A 307 22.71 -4.02 9.08
C ASN A 307 23.01 -2.54 8.81
N ASN A 308 22.92 -1.72 9.85
CA ASN A 308 23.17 -0.27 9.81
C ASN A 308 22.24 0.52 8.87
N ILE A 309 21.08 -0.03 8.50
CA ILE A 309 20.05 0.68 7.73
C ILE A 309 19.06 1.27 8.75
N ILE A 310 19.29 2.52 9.12
CA ILE A 310 18.48 3.21 10.13
C ILE A 310 17.34 3.94 9.43
N ILE A 311 16.11 3.68 9.88
CA ILE A 311 14.89 4.31 9.39
C ILE A 311 14.37 5.25 10.48
N SER A 312 14.24 6.54 10.18
CA SER A 312 13.75 7.52 11.15
C SER A 312 12.32 7.18 11.62
N ASP A 313 11.97 7.53 12.87
CA ASP A 313 10.62 7.31 13.43
C ASP A 313 9.55 7.97 12.57
N ARG A 314 9.85 9.15 12.02
CA ARG A 314 8.96 9.82 11.08
C ARG A 314 8.69 8.96 9.86
N ARG A 315 9.75 8.42 9.25
CA ARG A 315 9.65 7.58 8.05
C ARG A 315 8.91 6.28 8.33
N GLN A 316 9.11 5.68 9.52
CA GLN A 316 8.34 4.52 9.97
C GLN A 316 6.84 4.83 10.06
N ASN A 317 6.46 6.01 10.56
CA ASN A 317 5.05 6.44 10.61
C ASN A 317 4.46 6.64 9.21
N GLU A 318 5.21 7.24 8.28
CA GLU A 318 4.76 7.40 6.89
C GLU A 318 4.61 6.05 6.16
N CYS A 319 5.45 5.05 6.49
CA CYS A 319 5.28 3.69 5.97
C CYS A 319 3.90 3.11 6.29
N LEU A 320 3.32 3.41 7.45
CA LEU A 320 1.98 2.92 7.80
C LEU A 320 0.91 3.46 6.84
N LYS A 321 1.00 4.71 6.41
CA LYS A 321 0.09 5.31 5.41
C LYS A 321 0.21 4.60 4.06
N ILE A 322 1.44 4.25 3.65
CA ILE A 322 1.70 3.51 2.41
C ILE A 322 1.07 2.11 2.48
N LEU A 323 1.24 1.42 3.61
CA LEU A 323 0.62 0.10 3.82
C LEU A 323 -0.91 0.17 3.79
N GLN A 324 -1.51 1.23 4.35
CA GLN A 324 -2.96 1.46 4.30
C GLN A 324 -3.43 1.67 2.85
N ALA A 325 -2.73 2.52 2.09
CA ALA A 325 -3.03 2.79 0.69
C ALA A 325 -2.86 1.53 -0.19
N SER A 326 -1.79 0.75 0.04
CA SER A 326 -1.58 -0.54 -0.64
C SER A 326 -2.72 -1.51 -0.37
N ALA A 327 -3.13 -1.67 0.89
CA ALA A 327 -4.23 -2.55 1.25
C ALA A 327 -5.56 -2.10 0.61
N LEU A 328 -5.84 -0.79 0.58
CA LEU A 328 -7.03 -0.22 -0.07
C LEU A 328 -7.05 -0.52 -1.57
N LEU A 329 -5.95 -0.25 -2.28
CA LEU A 329 -5.82 -0.51 -3.72
C LEU A 329 -5.97 -2.00 -4.05
N ASN A 330 -5.61 -2.90 -3.11
CA ASN A 330 -5.85 -4.33 -3.21
C ASN A 330 -7.26 -4.75 -2.74
N GLY A 331 -8.20 -3.81 -2.56
CA GLY A 331 -9.59 -4.07 -2.15
C GLY A 331 -9.75 -4.54 -0.70
N ARG A 332 -8.77 -4.29 0.18
CA ARG A 332 -8.77 -4.77 1.56
C ARG A 332 -9.02 -3.63 2.55
N LYS A 333 -9.81 -3.92 3.58
CA LYS A 333 -10.07 -3.00 4.71
C LYS A 333 -9.08 -3.18 5.88
N GLN A 334 -8.11 -4.06 5.71
CA GLN A 334 -7.09 -4.37 6.72
C GLN A 334 -5.74 -4.64 6.06
N ILE A 335 -4.67 -4.08 6.64
CA ILE A 335 -3.31 -4.30 6.17
C ILE A 335 -2.92 -5.77 6.38
N ALA A 336 -2.33 -6.38 5.35
CA ALA A 336 -1.70 -7.69 5.40
C ALA A 336 -0.17 -7.59 5.27
N THR A 337 0.55 -8.67 5.56
CA THR A 337 2.01 -8.67 5.40
C THR A 337 2.44 -8.51 3.94
N ASP A 338 1.61 -8.94 2.99
CA ASP A 338 1.87 -8.80 1.55
C ASP A 338 2.02 -7.32 1.13
N ASP A 339 1.40 -6.38 1.88
CA ASP A 339 1.53 -4.95 1.61
C ASP A 339 2.95 -4.41 1.85
N PHE A 340 3.79 -5.14 2.60
CA PHE A 340 5.17 -4.71 2.86
C PHE A 340 5.98 -4.54 1.57
N VAL A 341 5.61 -5.21 0.49
CA VAL A 341 6.24 -5.04 -0.83
C VAL A 341 6.19 -3.58 -1.30
N ALA A 342 5.14 -2.82 -0.94
CA ALA A 342 5.02 -1.39 -1.23
C ALA A 342 6.08 -0.51 -0.54
N LEU A 343 6.84 -1.06 0.40
CA LEU A 343 7.92 -0.36 1.11
C LEU A 343 9.30 -0.57 0.46
N THR A 344 9.39 -1.31 -0.65
CA THR A 344 10.67 -1.68 -1.28
C THR A 344 11.49 -0.44 -1.63
N ASP A 345 10.84 0.57 -2.19
CA ASP A 345 11.49 1.82 -2.61
C ASP A 345 11.33 2.93 -1.56
N VAL A 346 11.07 2.55 -0.31
CA VAL A 346 10.91 3.45 0.83
C VAL A 346 11.97 3.21 1.92
N LEU A 347 12.40 1.97 2.16
CA LEU A 347 13.20 1.58 3.34
C LEU A 347 14.71 1.53 3.10
N TRP A 348 15.22 1.89 1.94
CA TRP A 348 16.65 1.96 1.71
C TRP A 348 17.18 3.40 1.76
N ASN A 349 18.46 3.56 2.10
CA ASN A 349 19.15 4.85 2.12
C ASN A 349 20.16 4.95 0.97
N ASP A 350 20.93 3.88 0.74
CA ASP A 350 21.99 3.81 -0.24
C ASP A 350 21.70 2.73 -1.29
N LYS A 351 22.24 2.92 -2.47
CA LYS A 351 22.04 2.00 -3.60
C LYS A 351 22.46 0.56 -3.27
N GLU A 352 23.53 0.40 -2.50
CA GLU A 352 24.07 -0.89 -2.10
C GLU A 352 23.12 -1.69 -1.20
N ASN A 353 22.25 -0.98 -0.47
CA ASN A 353 21.29 -1.55 0.46
C ASN A 353 20.01 -2.08 -0.20
N ILE A 354 19.72 -1.68 -1.44
CA ILE A 354 18.43 -1.97 -2.12
C ILE A 354 18.14 -3.47 -2.16
N GLN A 355 19.12 -4.27 -2.60
CA GLN A 355 18.94 -5.72 -2.73
C GLN A 355 18.67 -6.37 -1.37
N PHE A 356 19.42 -5.97 -0.34
CA PHE A 356 19.22 -6.49 1.01
C PHE A 356 17.85 -6.09 1.57
N VAL A 357 17.44 -4.83 1.41
CA VAL A 357 16.11 -4.33 1.84
C VAL A 357 15.00 -5.12 1.15
N ARG A 358 15.09 -5.31 -0.17
CA ARG A 358 14.12 -6.08 -0.95
C ARG A 358 14.01 -7.53 -0.45
N GLU A 359 15.12 -8.17 -0.12
CA GLU A 359 15.13 -9.53 0.46
C GLU A 359 14.46 -9.57 1.85
N GLN A 360 14.76 -8.62 2.74
CA GLN A 360 14.14 -8.56 4.06
C GLN A 360 12.63 -8.28 3.98
N ILE A 361 12.21 -7.41 3.07
CA ILE A 361 10.80 -7.13 2.81
C ILE A 361 10.09 -8.38 2.29
N ASN A 362 10.64 -9.08 1.29
CA ASN A 362 10.05 -10.31 0.76
C ASN A 362 9.90 -11.38 1.83
N LYS A 363 10.89 -11.54 2.72
CA LYS A 363 10.81 -12.45 3.87
C LYS A 363 9.70 -12.06 4.85
N ALA A 364 9.51 -10.77 5.10
CA ALA A 364 8.48 -10.27 6.00
C ALA A 364 7.08 -10.31 5.34
N ALA A 365 6.99 -10.03 4.04
CA ALA A 365 5.76 -10.03 3.27
C ALA A 365 5.19 -11.44 3.12
N ASN A 366 6.04 -12.40 2.78
CA ASN A 366 5.61 -13.79 2.56
C ASN A 366 6.46 -14.79 3.37
N PRO A 367 6.26 -14.86 4.70
CA PRO A 367 7.00 -15.78 5.56
C PRO A 367 6.73 -17.26 5.23
N TYR A 368 5.69 -17.55 4.48
CA TYR A 368 5.34 -18.92 4.07
C TYR A 368 6.16 -19.38 2.89
N GLU A 369 6.53 -18.50 1.97
CA GLU A 369 7.44 -18.81 0.86
C GLU A 369 8.85 -19.13 1.36
N GLU A 370 9.34 -18.41 2.36
CA GLU A 370 10.63 -18.71 2.98
C GLU A 370 10.61 -20.08 3.67
N LYS A 371 9.52 -20.38 4.43
CA LYS A 371 9.32 -21.71 5.00
C LYS A 371 9.27 -22.80 3.93
N LEU A 372 8.60 -22.54 2.81
CA LEU A 372 8.55 -23.45 1.68
C LEU A 372 9.96 -23.76 1.15
N ARG A 373 10.77 -22.73 0.92
CA ARG A 373 12.18 -22.90 0.46
C ARG A 373 13.01 -23.66 1.48
N GLU A 374 12.92 -23.30 2.78
CA GLU A 374 13.65 -23.97 3.86
C GLU A 374 13.29 -25.46 3.93
N TYR A 375 12.01 -25.79 3.93
CA TYR A 375 11.56 -27.17 4.05
C TYR A 375 11.82 -27.98 2.78
N THR A 376 11.75 -27.36 1.60
CA THR A 376 12.15 -28.00 0.33
C THR A 376 13.64 -28.32 0.33
N ALA A 377 14.49 -27.40 0.76
CA ALA A 377 15.93 -27.62 0.86
C ALA A 377 16.27 -28.77 1.82
N LYS A 378 15.68 -28.78 3.03
CA LYS A 378 15.86 -29.85 4.02
C LYS A 378 15.36 -31.21 3.52
N PHE A 379 14.22 -31.23 2.84
CA PHE A 379 13.70 -32.45 2.25
C PHE A 379 14.64 -33.02 1.19
N ASN A 380 15.13 -32.16 0.28
CA ASN A 380 16.04 -32.56 -0.77
C ASN A 380 17.41 -33.02 -0.22
N GLU A 381 17.93 -32.36 0.82
CA GLU A 381 19.17 -32.76 1.51
C GLU A 381 19.06 -34.20 2.05
N VAL A 382 18.03 -34.48 2.85
CA VAL A 382 17.79 -35.80 3.42
C VAL A 382 17.54 -36.85 2.33
N LYS A 383 16.74 -36.49 1.32
CA LYS A 383 16.47 -37.38 0.17
C LYS A 383 17.73 -37.74 -0.61
N ASN A 384 18.58 -36.75 -0.89
CA ASN A 384 19.84 -36.98 -1.62
C ASN A 384 20.83 -37.81 -0.81
N ASP A 385 20.92 -37.58 0.52
CA ASP A 385 21.79 -38.38 1.39
C ASP A 385 21.43 -39.89 1.36
N ILE A 386 20.14 -40.21 1.40
CA ILE A 386 19.63 -41.58 1.29
C ILE A 386 19.91 -42.15 -0.11
N THR A 387 19.61 -41.37 -1.15
CA THR A 387 19.71 -41.84 -2.55
C THR A 387 21.15 -42.12 -2.93
N ASN A 388 22.12 -41.32 -2.44
CA ASN A 388 23.54 -41.46 -2.73
C ASN A 388 24.24 -42.57 -1.92
N THR A 389 23.53 -43.16 -0.90
CA THR A 389 24.09 -44.24 -0.07
C THR A 389 23.97 -45.56 -0.80
N GLN A 390 25.15 -46.23 -1.10
CA GLN A 390 25.21 -47.51 -1.83
C GLN A 390 25.11 -48.72 -0.90
N ASP A 391 25.56 -48.61 0.37
CA ASP A 391 25.48 -49.72 1.33
C ASP A 391 24.04 -49.91 1.81
N VAL A 392 23.53 -51.14 1.70
CA VAL A 392 22.12 -51.49 2.01
C VAL A 392 21.82 -51.31 3.51
N ASN A 393 22.75 -51.69 4.39
CA ASN A 393 22.54 -51.56 5.84
C ASN A 393 22.58 -50.11 6.29
N GLU A 394 23.50 -49.34 5.74
CA GLU A 394 23.62 -47.91 6.01
C GLU A 394 22.42 -47.15 5.43
N LYS A 395 21.94 -47.50 4.24
CA LYS A 395 20.72 -46.95 3.64
C LYS A 395 19.50 -47.22 4.50
N THR A 396 19.35 -48.42 5.04
CA THR A 396 18.24 -48.78 5.95
C THR A 396 18.31 -47.94 7.23
N ARG A 397 19.45 -47.78 7.85
CA ARG A 397 19.64 -46.95 9.03
C ARG A 397 19.27 -45.49 8.76
N LYS A 398 19.80 -44.90 7.68
CA LYS A 398 19.49 -43.54 7.25
C LYS A 398 18.00 -43.35 6.94
N SER A 399 17.33 -44.35 6.38
CA SER A 399 15.88 -44.31 6.12
C SER A 399 15.06 -44.23 7.41
N ILE A 400 15.48 -44.93 8.47
CA ILE A 400 14.82 -44.87 9.76
C ILE A 400 15.04 -43.51 10.42
N GLU A 401 16.26 -42.96 10.38
CA GLU A 401 16.58 -41.62 10.89
C GLU A 401 15.82 -40.52 10.13
N ALA A 402 15.71 -40.67 8.80
CA ALA A 402 14.98 -39.74 7.93
C ALA A 402 13.47 -39.68 8.23
N LYS A 403 12.85 -40.77 8.66
CA LYS A 403 11.43 -40.81 9.05
C LYS A 403 11.13 -39.75 10.10
N GLY A 404 11.93 -39.66 11.18
CA GLY A 404 11.73 -38.66 12.24
C GLY A 404 11.91 -37.21 11.73
N SER A 405 12.85 -37.03 10.80
CA SER A 405 13.07 -35.73 10.14
C SER A 405 11.87 -35.34 9.27
N PHE A 406 11.35 -36.25 8.45
CA PHE A 406 10.18 -36.04 7.61
C PHE A 406 8.92 -35.76 8.43
N GLU A 407 8.64 -36.52 9.47
CA GLU A 407 7.52 -36.29 10.39
C GLU A 407 7.61 -34.90 11.05
N THR A 408 8.80 -34.45 11.39
CA THR A 408 9.03 -33.11 11.93
C THR A 408 8.73 -32.02 10.90
N ILE A 409 9.18 -32.21 9.64
CA ILE A 409 8.90 -31.26 8.54
C ILE A 409 7.39 -31.24 8.25
N ILE A 410 6.73 -32.39 8.15
CA ILE A 410 5.28 -32.51 7.91
C ILE A 410 4.50 -31.75 9.00
N ARG A 411 4.81 -31.95 10.29
CA ARG A 411 4.17 -31.26 11.39
C ARG A 411 4.33 -29.75 11.28
N LYS A 412 5.52 -29.27 10.92
CA LYS A 412 5.79 -27.83 10.74
C LYS A 412 5.05 -27.27 9.51
N LEU A 413 4.95 -28.04 8.43
CA LEU A 413 4.16 -27.69 7.24
C LEU A 413 2.67 -27.59 7.56
N ASN A 414 2.11 -28.56 8.31
CA ASN A 414 0.72 -28.49 8.75
C ASN A 414 0.44 -27.26 9.60
N THR A 415 1.34 -26.91 10.52
CA THR A 415 1.21 -25.66 11.30
C THR A 415 1.25 -24.44 10.38
N ALA A 416 2.17 -24.40 9.43
CA ALA A 416 2.27 -23.28 8.49
C ALA A 416 1.04 -23.13 7.59
N ILE A 417 0.47 -24.26 7.11
CA ILE A 417 -0.75 -24.27 6.29
C ILE A 417 -1.96 -23.77 7.10
N ASN A 418 -2.10 -24.22 8.36
CA ASN A 418 -3.20 -23.81 9.24
C ASN A 418 -3.11 -22.35 9.68
N ASP A 419 -1.89 -21.82 9.86
CA ASP A 419 -1.63 -20.42 10.26
C ASP A 419 -1.74 -19.45 9.07
N ALA A 420 -1.71 -19.96 7.85
CA ALA A 420 -1.74 -19.12 6.66
C ALA A 420 -3.15 -18.52 6.44
N PRO A 421 -3.24 -17.22 6.08
CA PRO A 421 -4.53 -16.60 5.75
C PRO A 421 -5.21 -17.31 4.58
N LYS A 422 -6.53 -17.47 4.65
CA LYS A 422 -7.31 -18.03 3.54
C LYS A 422 -7.06 -17.24 2.25
N GLY A 423 -6.64 -17.91 1.18
CA GLY A 423 -6.31 -17.28 -0.11
C GLY A 423 -4.83 -16.95 -0.31
N ASN A 424 -3.93 -17.22 0.64
CA ASN A 424 -2.51 -17.10 0.43
C ASN A 424 -2.03 -18.10 -0.65
N LYS A 425 -1.34 -17.57 -1.69
CA LYS A 425 -0.86 -18.37 -2.83
C LYS A 425 0.05 -19.52 -2.41
N SER A 426 0.86 -19.32 -1.35
CA SER A 426 1.80 -20.34 -0.87
C SER A 426 1.14 -21.53 -0.19
N ILE A 427 -0.17 -21.50 0.16
CA ILE A 427 -0.87 -22.63 0.79
C ILE A 427 -0.85 -23.85 -0.12
N LYS A 428 -1.08 -23.66 -1.42
CA LYS A 428 -1.08 -24.72 -2.41
C LYS A 428 0.30 -25.40 -2.48
N ASP A 429 1.35 -24.59 -2.60
CA ASP A 429 2.72 -25.08 -2.73
C ASP A 429 3.20 -25.80 -1.45
N LEU A 430 2.85 -25.27 -0.25
CA LEU A 430 3.12 -25.92 1.03
C LEU A 430 2.37 -27.27 1.16
N THR A 431 1.13 -27.34 0.66
CA THR A 431 0.34 -28.58 0.66
C THR A 431 0.96 -29.60 -0.29
N GLU A 432 1.32 -29.21 -1.51
CA GLU A 432 1.98 -30.06 -2.49
C GLU A 432 3.33 -30.60 -1.96
N LEU A 433 4.14 -29.77 -1.31
CA LEU A 433 5.38 -30.20 -0.67
C LEU A 433 5.11 -31.22 0.44
N ARG A 434 4.13 -30.94 1.33
CA ARG A 434 3.76 -31.88 2.39
C ARG A 434 3.37 -33.23 1.85
N ASP A 435 2.50 -33.25 0.83
CA ASP A 435 1.98 -34.48 0.24
C ASP A 435 3.10 -35.27 -0.49
N SER A 436 4.04 -34.54 -1.13
CA SER A 436 5.23 -35.14 -1.73
C SER A 436 6.14 -35.80 -0.69
N ILE A 437 6.34 -35.17 0.48
CA ILE A 437 7.14 -35.73 1.58
C ILE A 437 6.45 -36.96 2.17
N ILE A 438 5.12 -36.91 2.35
CA ILE A 438 4.34 -38.07 2.83
C ILE A 438 4.49 -39.24 1.89
N ALA A 439 4.28 -39.03 0.58
CA ALA A 439 4.39 -40.08 -0.44
C ALA A 439 5.80 -40.69 -0.47
N TYR A 440 6.84 -39.83 -0.46
CA TYR A 440 8.23 -40.29 -0.44
C TYR A 440 8.56 -41.10 0.83
N ASN A 441 8.09 -40.65 2.01
CA ASN A 441 8.32 -41.35 3.28
C ASN A 441 7.64 -42.73 3.29
N GLN A 442 6.43 -42.85 2.75
CA GLN A 442 5.72 -44.12 2.61
C GLN A 442 6.47 -45.08 1.68
N GLN A 443 6.88 -44.60 0.52
CA GLN A 443 7.69 -45.41 -0.42
C GLN A 443 8.99 -45.87 0.22
N LEU A 444 9.70 -44.98 0.92
CA LEU A 444 10.98 -45.30 1.58
C LEU A 444 10.81 -46.38 2.66
N MET A 445 9.73 -46.30 3.47
CA MET A 445 9.45 -47.29 4.51
C MET A 445 9.08 -48.67 3.92
N LYS A 446 8.33 -48.67 2.82
CA LYS A 446 7.99 -49.90 2.11
C LYS A 446 9.22 -50.59 1.52
N GLU A 447 10.10 -49.82 0.88
CA GLU A 447 11.36 -50.32 0.27
C GLU A 447 12.38 -50.79 1.31
N SER A 448 12.52 -50.03 2.44
CA SER A 448 13.61 -50.28 3.41
C SER A 448 13.21 -51.29 4.52
N LEU A 449 11.92 -51.35 4.90
CA LEU A 449 11.46 -52.14 6.05
C LEU A 449 10.31 -53.11 5.72
N GLY A 450 9.78 -53.13 4.51
CA GLY A 450 8.62 -53.92 4.13
C GLY A 450 7.32 -53.50 4.87
N ILE A 451 7.31 -52.31 5.49
CA ILE A 451 6.18 -51.82 6.27
C ILE A 451 5.29 -50.97 5.37
N ASP A 452 4.06 -51.37 5.15
CA ASP A 452 3.04 -50.56 4.48
C ASP A 452 2.38 -49.64 5.53
N LEU A 453 2.76 -48.36 5.56
CA LEU A 453 2.15 -47.34 6.39
C LEU A 453 0.87 -46.91 5.67
N GLY A 454 -0.25 -47.67 5.86
CA GLY A 454 -1.55 -47.29 5.34
C GLY A 454 -1.95 -45.88 5.75
N LEU A 455 -2.67 -45.19 4.88
CA LEU A 455 -3.22 -43.83 5.12
C LEU A 455 -4.02 -43.84 6.45
N GLY A 456 -3.43 -43.36 7.51
CA GLY A 456 -4.17 -42.97 8.70
C GLY A 456 -5.01 -41.72 8.34
N GLU A 457 -6.26 -41.92 7.97
CA GLU A 457 -7.30 -40.92 8.09
C GLU A 457 -7.45 -40.57 9.58
N ASN A 458 -6.98 -39.35 9.96
CA ASN A 458 -7.52 -38.58 11.07
C ASN A 458 -7.17 -37.11 10.90
#